data_9e6803de03d43c503ac8cd92ec043d99
#
_entry.id   9e6803de03d43c503ac8cd92ec043d99
#
_cell.length_a   1.000
_cell.length_b   1.000
_cell.length_c   1.000
_cell.angle_alpha   90.00
_cell.angle_beta   90.00
_cell.angle_gamma   90.00
#
_symmetry.space_group_name_H-M   'P 1'
#
loop_
_entity.id
_entity.type
_entity.pdbx_description
1 polymer ?
#
loop_
_entity_poly.entity_id
_entity_poly.type
_entity_poly.pdbx_seq_one_letter_code
_entity_poly.pdbx_strand_id
1 'polypeptide(L)'
;MEILNDIDGMRLALEWAARGLYTTSPNPRIGCVIVRDGQVIGAGVTQAAGQDHAEVQALANAAARGNDVRGATAYVTLEPCNHHGRTPPCSDALVRAGLGRVVAAMTDPNPLVAGQGLAKLEAAGIAVTTDVLADEAYEMNIGFFSRMQRGKPWVRMKTAASLDGMTALHNGQSQWITGPLARADGHAWRARACAILTGIGTVKADDPQLNVRAVETPRQPRRIVVDSRLDISLDARILQGGGTWIVAAVANPEKEAQLRALGAEVIVLPNGDGKVDLPALMLELGRRQINEVHVEAGAKLNGSLIREGCVDELLVYLAPTLLGDAQGMFDLPALTDIKQQRTLQFHQVQQVGEDVRILARFAQRN
;
A
#
# COMPACT_ATOMS: atom_id res chain seq x y z
N MET A 1 4.98 2.00 29.84
CA MET A 1 3.86 1.06 29.66
C MET A 1 4.39 -0.31 30.06
N GLU A 2 3.74 -0.97 30.98
CA GLU A 2 4.07 -2.34 31.39
C GLU A 2 3.39 -3.32 30.42
N ILE A 3 4.12 -4.33 29.95
CA ILE A 3 3.61 -5.37 29.06
C ILE A 3 3.18 -6.56 29.92
N LEU A 4 1.87 -6.75 30.01
CA LEU A 4 1.28 -7.77 30.91
C LEU A 4 1.03 -9.12 30.22
N ASN A 5 0.88 -9.11 28.90
CA ASN A 5 0.57 -10.29 28.09
C ASN A 5 1.07 -10.13 26.63
N ASP A 6 0.94 -11.20 25.83
CA ASP A 6 1.39 -11.21 24.44
C ASP A 6 0.63 -10.21 23.54
N ILE A 7 -0.65 -9.96 23.83
CA ILE A 7 -1.45 -8.98 23.06
C ILE A 7 -0.89 -7.56 23.26
N ASP A 8 -0.54 -7.18 24.49
CA ASP A 8 0.04 -5.86 24.77
C ASP A 8 1.40 -5.68 24.09
N GLY A 9 2.26 -6.73 24.16
CA GLY A 9 3.56 -6.72 23.50
C GLY A 9 3.45 -6.60 21.99
N MET A 10 2.53 -7.37 21.37
CA MET A 10 2.31 -7.33 19.92
C MET A 10 1.65 -6.03 19.47
N ARG A 11 0.71 -5.49 20.23
CA ARG A 11 0.11 -4.19 19.93
C ARG A 11 1.16 -3.07 19.89
N LEU A 12 2.08 -3.07 20.86
CA LEU A 12 3.18 -2.12 20.85
C LEU A 12 4.12 -2.35 19.63
N ALA A 13 4.39 -3.61 19.27
CA ALA A 13 5.18 -3.92 18.05
C ALA A 13 4.47 -3.40 16.77
N LEU A 14 3.14 -3.50 16.68
CA LEU A 14 2.35 -2.94 15.58
C LEU A 14 2.39 -1.40 15.56
N GLU A 15 2.38 -0.74 16.72
CA GLU A 15 2.59 0.72 16.80
C GLU A 15 3.97 1.13 16.28
N TRP A 16 5.01 0.33 16.56
CA TRP A 16 6.34 0.55 15.98
C TRP A 16 6.33 0.30 14.47
N ALA A 17 5.68 -0.75 13.99
CA ALA A 17 5.52 -1.01 12.56
C ALA A 17 4.86 0.16 11.80
N ALA A 18 3.86 0.80 12.41
CA ALA A 18 3.16 1.95 11.84
C ALA A 18 4.07 3.15 11.56
N ARG A 19 5.19 3.31 12.28
CA ARG A 19 6.21 4.35 12.01
C ARG A 19 6.91 4.15 10.67
N GLY A 20 6.95 2.91 10.17
CA GLY A 20 7.48 2.55 8.86
C GLY A 20 6.50 2.72 7.70
N LEU A 21 5.28 3.24 7.94
CA LEU A 21 4.18 3.26 6.98
C LEU A 21 4.56 3.92 5.64
N TYR A 22 5.40 4.95 5.67
CA TYR A 22 5.78 5.74 4.50
C TYR A 22 7.20 5.47 4.00
N THR A 23 7.99 4.58 4.64
CA THR A 23 9.43 4.47 4.40
C THR A 23 9.89 3.13 3.87
N THR A 24 9.32 2.02 4.34
CA THR A 24 9.90 0.67 4.18
C THR A 24 9.79 0.07 2.78
N SER A 25 8.78 0.48 1.99
CA SER A 25 8.55 -0.14 0.67
C SER A 25 9.79 -0.18 -0.22
N PRO A 26 10.06 -1.30 -0.91
CA PRO A 26 9.21 -2.48 -1.14
C PRO A 26 9.22 -3.53 -0.02
N ASN A 27 9.99 -3.33 1.07
CA ASN A 27 9.99 -4.22 2.24
C ASN A 27 8.67 -4.10 3.03
N PRO A 28 8.30 -5.13 3.82
CA PRO A 28 7.16 -5.04 4.72
C PRO A 28 7.44 -4.06 5.87
N ARG A 29 6.37 -3.56 6.46
CA ARG A 29 6.36 -2.68 7.64
C ARG A 29 6.38 -3.55 8.87
N ILE A 30 7.54 -3.74 9.46
CA ILE A 30 7.72 -4.61 10.63
C ILE A 30 8.14 -3.78 11.82
N GLY A 31 7.55 -4.07 12.97
CA GLY A 31 7.98 -3.59 14.28
C GLY A 31 8.47 -4.76 15.13
N CYS A 32 9.47 -4.49 15.96
CA CYS A 32 9.98 -5.43 16.95
C CYS A 32 10.13 -4.73 18.29
N VAL A 33 9.65 -5.38 19.36
CA VAL A 33 9.79 -4.89 20.74
C VAL A 33 10.35 -6.03 21.60
N ILE A 34 11.42 -5.73 22.35
CA ILE A 34 12.06 -6.69 23.25
C ILE A 34 11.66 -6.35 24.69
N VAL A 35 11.14 -7.32 25.42
CA VAL A 35 10.56 -7.16 26.75
C VAL A 35 11.23 -8.13 27.73
N ARG A 36 11.58 -7.63 28.91
CA ARG A 36 12.03 -8.40 30.07
C ARG A 36 11.28 -7.95 31.30
N ASP A 37 10.75 -8.88 32.08
CA ASP A 37 10.04 -8.59 33.34
C ASP A 37 8.97 -7.49 33.19
N GLY A 38 8.19 -7.59 32.11
CA GLY A 38 7.13 -6.61 31.77
C GLY A 38 7.65 -5.26 31.26
N GLN A 39 8.97 -5.03 31.19
CA GLN A 39 9.56 -3.77 30.78
C GLN A 39 10.11 -3.83 29.35
N VAL A 40 9.86 -2.79 28.57
CA VAL A 40 10.43 -2.64 27.21
C VAL A 40 11.90 -2.24 27.32
N ILE A 41 12.79 -3.14 26.94
CA ILE A 41 14.24 -2.95 26.98
C ILE A 41 14.86 -2.61 25.62
N GLY A 42 14.13 -2.87 24.51
CA GLY A 42 14.54 -2.49 23.17
C GLY A 42 13.36 -2.42 22.23
N ALA A 43 13.42 -1.57 21.22
CA ALA A 43 12.38 -1.47 20.19
C ALA A 43 12.95 -1.00 18.85
N GLY A 44 12.35 -1.42 17.76
CA GLY A 44 12.80 -1.09 16.42
C GLY A 44 11.70 -1.20 15.37
N VAL A 45 11.94 -0.56 14.22
CA VAL A 45 11.11 -0.62 13.03
C VAL A 45 11.98 -0.85 11.82
N THR A 46 11.51 -1.62 10.84
CA THR A 46 12.21 -1.84 9.57
C THR A 46 12.54 -0.49 8.92
N GLN A 47 13.80 -0.31 8.56
CA GLN A 47 14.29 0.88 7.89
C GLN A 47 14.05 0.80 6.37
N ALA A 48 14.47 1.82 5.63
CA ALA A 48 14.40 1.84 4.17
C ALA A 48 15.09 0.60 3.56
N ALA A 49 14.64 0.19 2.38
CA ALA A 49 15.16 -1.02 1.73
C ALA A 49 16.69 -1.03 1.59
N GLY A 50 17.33 -2.08 2.09
CA GLY A 50 18.79 -2.23 2.16
C GLY A 50 19.41 -1.81 3.48
N GLN A 51 18.62 -1.29 4.42
CA GLN A 51 19.02 -0.99 5.78
C GLN A 51 18.50 -2.06 6.76
N ASP A 52 18.71 -1.87 8.05
CA ASP A 52 18.37 -2.82 9.10
C ASP A 52 16.88 -3.12 9.21
N HIS A 53 16.57 -4.37 9.51
CA HIS A 53 15.22 -4.80 9.84
C HIS A 53 14.87 -4.48 11.31
N ALA A 54 13.60 -4.58 11.66
CA ALA A 54 13.08 -4.20 12.96
C ALA A 54 13.77 -4.91 14.13
N GLU A 55 14.08 -6.19 13.96
CA GLU A 55 14.72 -7.01 14.98
C GLU A 55 16.14 -6.52 15.27
N VAL A 56 16.93 -6.24 14.23
CA VAL A 56 18.29 -5.70 14.36
C VAL A 56 18.26 -4.32 15.02
N GLN A 57 17.31 -3.47 14.63
CA GLN A 57 17.10 -2.16 15.25
C GLN A 57 16.71 -2.27 16.72
N ALA A 58 15.84 -3.22 17.08
CA ALA A 58 15.44 -3.45 18.47
C ALA A 58 16.62 -3.93 19.34
N LEU A 59 17.46 -4.84 18.80
CA LEU A 59 18.68 -5.28 19.47
C LEU A 59 19.69 -4.15 19.65
N ALA A 60 19.92 -3.35 18.60
CA ALA A 60 20.81 -2.19 18.67
C ALA A 60 20.30 -1.12 19.67
N ASN A 61 18.99 -0.88 19.70
CA ASN A 61 18.37 0.03 20.66
C ASN A 61 18.55 -0.47 22.12
N ALA A 62 18.36 -1.77 22.36
CA ALA A 62 18.60 -2.36 23.67
C ALA A 62 20.06 -2.18 24.10
N ALA A 63 21.02 -2.50 23.23
CA ALA A 63 22.43 -2.36 23.48
C ALA A 63 22.83 -0.89 23.77
N ALA A 64 22.33 0.06 22.99
CA ALA A 64 22.57 1.50 23.20
C ALA A 64 22.06 2.01 24.57
N ARG A 65 21.05 1.34 25.13
CA ARG A 65 20.50 1.64 26.45
C ARG A 65 21.17 0.84 27.58
N GLY A 66 22.20 0.03 27.27
CA GLY A 66 22.89 -0.81 28.23
C GLY A 66 22.08 -2.03 28.70
N ASN A 67 21.02 -2.41 28.00
CA ASN A 67 20.17 -3.53 28.38
C ASN A 67 20.71 -4.86 27.83
N ASP A 68 20.77 -5.88 28.68
CA ASP A 68 21.04 -7.26 28.27
C ASP A 68 19.72 -7.90 27.79
N VAL A 69 19.72 -8.48 26.59
CA VAL A 69 18.52 -9.10 25.99
C VAL A 69 18.46 -10.62 26.16
N ARG A 70 19.47 -11.24 26.78
CA ARG A 70 19.50 -12.70 26.97
C ARG A 70 18.34 -13.18 27.83
N GLY A 71 17.61 -14.19 27.34
CA GLY A 71 16.42 -14.72 28.01
C GLY A 71 15.16 -13.84 27.90
N ALA A 72 15.23 -12.66 27.27
CA ALA A 72 14.07 -11.77 27.07
C ALA A 72 13.12 -12.32 25.97
N THR A 73 11.91 -11.76 25.89
CA THR A 73 10.92 -12.04 24.85
C THR A 73 10.93 -10.94 23.78
N ALA A 74 11.05 -11.33 22.51
CA ALA A 74 10.83 -10.41 21.38
C ALA A 74 9.44 -10.61 20.78
N TYR A 75 8.70 -9.51 20.60
CA TYR A 75 7.45 -9.43 19.85
C TYR A 75 7.75 -8.83 18.49
N VAL A 76 7.44 -9.56 17.42
CA VAL A 76 7.71 -9.12 16.04
C VAL A 76 6.48 -9.31 15.18
N THR A 77 6.15 -8.31 14.36
CA THR A 77 4.88 -8.29 13.63
C THR A 77 4.86 -9.17 12.36
N LEU A 78 5.95 -9.87 12.07
CA LEU A 78 6.05 -10.89 11.02
C LEU A 78 7.16 -11.89 11.42
N GLU A 79 7.11 -13.10 10.89
CA GLU A 79 8.18 -14.09 11.02
C GLU A 79 9.56 -13.49 10.74
N PRO A 80 10.56 -13.64 11.63
CA PRO A 80 11.93 -13.20 11.38
C PRO A 80 12.54 -13.90 10.16
N CYS A 81 13.08 -13.13 9.23
CA CYS A 81 13.62 -13.67 7.98
C CYS A 81 14.77 -14.65 8.22
N ASN A 82 14.85 -15.70 7.37
CA ASN A 82 15.89 -16.75 7.43
C ASN A 82 16.71 -16.86 6.14
N HIS A 83 16.63 -15.89 5.24
CA HIS A 83 17.43 -15.89 4.02
C HIS A 83 18.42 -14.73 3.99
N HIS A 84 19.56 -14.94 3.37
CA HIS A 84 20.50 -13.86 3.05
C HIS A 84 19.94 -13.03 1.88
N GLY A 85 19.43 -11.85 2.19
CA GLY A 85 19.03 -10.86 1.21
C GLY A 85 20.10 -9.79 1.06
N ARG A 86 19.69 -8.52 1.17
CA ARG A 86 20.62 -7.38 1.27
C ARG A 86 21.26 -7.27 2.66
N THR A 87 20.64 -7.90 3.65
CA THR A 87 21.11 -7.98 5.05
C THR A 87 21.17 -9.44 5.50
N PRO A 88 21.96 -9.78 6.54
CA PRO A 88 21.96 -11.12 7.13
C PRO A 88 20.60 -11.48 7.73
N PRO A 89 20.27 -12.78 7.90
CA PRO A 89 19.00 -13.22 8.46
C PRO A 89 18.75 -12.70 9.88
N CYS A 90 17.53 -12.19 10.14
CA CYS A 90 17.15 -11.73 11.48
C CYS A 90 17.07 -12.88 12.48
N SER A 91 16.66 -14.09 12.04
CA SER A 91 16.69 -15.30 12.89
C SER A 91 18.09 -15.54 13.49
N ASP A 92 19.16 -15.37 12.71
CA ASP A 92 20.54 -15.50 13.21
C ASP A 92 20.90 -14.43 14.24
N ALA A 93 20.42 -13.20 14.05
CA ALA A 93 20.68 -12.12 14.99
C ALA A 93 19.99 -12.38 16.34
N LEU A 94 18.75 -12.87 16.33
CA LEU A 94 17.99 -13.22 17.53
C LEU A 94 18.61 -14.40 18.28
N VAL A 95 19.06 -15.45 17.57
CA VAL A 95 19.79 -16.59 18.15
C VAL A 95 21.07 -16.12 18.81
N ARG A 96 21.91 -15.35 18.10
CA ARG A 96 23.18 -14.83 18.68
C ARG A 96 22.97 -13.93 19.88
N ALA A 97 21.86 -13.20 19.92
CA ALA A 97 21.49 -12.33 21.05
C ALA A 97 21.05 -13.14 22.30
N GLY A 98 20.76 -14.44 22.14
CA GLY A 98 20.37 -15.31 23.24
C GLY A 98 18.99 -15.03 23.80
N LEU A 99 18.02 -14.63 22.96
CA LEU A 99 16.63 -14.44 23.39
C LEU A 99 16.05 -15.75 23.93
N GLY A 100 15.18 -15.67 24.93
CA GLY A 100 14.47 -16.82 25.49
C GLY A 100 13.19 -17.18 24.75
N ARG A 101 12.53 -16.18 24.15
CA ARG A 101 11.25 -16.36 23.46
C ARG A 101 11.07 -15.35 22.31
N VAL A 102 10.41 -15.80 21.25
CA VAL A 102 9.94 -14.96 20.14
C VAL A 102 8.43 -15.17 19.95
N VAL A 103 7.68 -14.07 19.93
CA VAL A 103 6.26 -14.05 19.60
C VAL A 103 6.12 -13.34 18.26
N ALA A 104 5.68 -14.05 17.21
CA ALA A 104 5.44 -13.51 15.90
C ALA A 104 3.94 -13.30 15.67
N ALA A 105 3.55 -12.18 15.07
CA ALA A 105 2.13 -11.95 14.77
C ALA A 105 1.61 -12.98 13.77
N MET A 106 2.43 -13.35 12.79
CA MET A 106 2.07 -14.35 11.78
C MET A 106 3.32 -14.92 11.11
N THR A 107 3.16 -16.07 10.49
CA THR A 107 4.15 -16.66 9.58
C THR A 107 4.25 -15.84 8.28
N ASP A 108 5.44 -15.77 7.67
CA ASP A 108 5.60 -15.07 6.38
C ASP A 108 4.80 -15.81 5.29
N PRO A 109 3.83 -15.17 4.62
CA PRO A 109 3.04 -15.81 3.58
C PRO A 109 3.81 -16.04 2.27
N ASN A 110 5.07 -15.62 2.17
CA ASN A 110 5.93 -15.94 1.04
C ASN A 110 6.31 -17.45 1.09
N PRO A 111 5.88 -18.27 0.11
CA PRO A 111 6.13 -19.72 0.12
C PRO A 111 7.61 -20.11 0.17
N LEU A 112 8.51 -19.20 -0.22
CA LEU A 112 9.95 -19.43 -0.21
C LEU A 112 10.59 -19.25 1.19
N VAL A 113 9.83 -18.70 2.15
CA VAL A 113 10.33 -18.33 3.49
C VAL A 113 9.50 -18.97 4.60
N ALA A 114 8.22 -19.18 4.35
CA ALA A 114 7.20 -19.58 5.31
C ALA A 114 7.68 -20.65 6.31
N GLY A 115 7.69 -20.29 7.60
CA GLY A 115 8.02 -21.17 8.72
C GLY A 115 9.52 -21.46 8.94
N GLN A 116 10.41 -21.09 8.02
CA GLN A 116 11.84 -21.43 8.13
C GLN A 116 12.54 -20.61 9.23
N GLY A 117 12.15 -19.35 9.41
CA GLY A 117 12.68 -18.49 10.46
C GLY A 117 12.28 -18.97 11.84
N LEU A 118 11.02 -19.33 12.01
CA LEU A 118 10.48 -19.86 13.27
C LEU A 118 11.08 -21.20 13.63
N ALA A 119 11.13 -22.14 12.66
CA ALA A 119 11.78 -23.45 12.87
C ALA A 119 13.25 -23.34 13.29
N LYS A 120 13.98 -22.37 12.73
CA LYS A 120 15.39 -22.12 13.13
C LYS A 120 15.50 -21.61 14.56
N LEU A 121 14.60 -20.73 15.00
CA LEU A 121 14.55 -20.25 16.39
C LEU A 121 14.26 -21.40 17.35
N GLU A 122 13.29 -22.26 17.05
CA GLU A 122 12.96 -23.45 17.83
C GLU A 122 14.15 -24.44 17.93
N ALA A 123 14.79 -24.69 16.78
CA ALA A 123 16.00 -25.57 16.75
C ALA A 123 17.15 -25.00 17.57
N ALA A 124 17.22 -23.69 17.80
CA ALA A 124 18.19 -23.04 18.69
C ALA A 124 17.74 -23.01 20.17
N GLY A 125 16.59 -23.60 20.51
CA GLY A 125 16.05 -23.63 21.88
C GLY A 125 15.29 -22.39 22.30
N ILE A 126 14.94 -21.51 21.37
CA ILE A 126 14.11 -20.32 21.63
C ILE A 126 12.63 -20.74 21.56
N ALA A 127 11.84 -20.42 22.59
CA ALA A 127 10.41 -20.67 22.58
C ALA A 127 9.71 -19.78 21.53
N VAL A 128 8.83 -20.36 20.70
CA VAL A 128 8.11 -19.63 19.65
C VAL A 128 6.61 -19.66 19.89
N THR A 129 5.95 -18.54 19.67
CA THR A 129 4.48 -18.41 19.64
C THR A 129 4.10 -17.61 18.39
N THR A 130 3.01 -18.00 17.70
CA THR A 130 2.51 -17.34 16.50
C THR A 130 1.06 -16.94 16.64
N ASP A 131 0.54 -16.23 15.65
CA ASP A 131 -0.89 -15.88 15.47
C ASP A 131 -1.43 -14.93 16.56
N VAL A 132 -0.58 -14.03 17.05
CA VAL A 132 -0.97 -12.96 17.98
C VAL A 132 -1.21 -11.66 17.20
N LEU A 133 -2.46 -11.21 17.11
CA LEU A 133 -2.90 -10.06 16.30
C LEU A 133 -2.52 -10.20 14.81
N ALA A 134 -2.70 -11.40 14.26
CA ALA A 134 -2.32 -11.73 12.88
C ALA A 134 -3.07 -10.88 11.85
N ASP A 135 -4.36 -10.61 12.07
CA ASP A 135 -5.19 -9.84 11.14
C ASP A 135 -4.70 -8.38 11.05
N GLU A 136 -4.34 -7.76 12.17
CA GLU A 136 -3.80 -6.39 12.21
C GLU A 136 -2.43 -6.31 11.53
N ALA A 137 -1.59 -7.32 11.71
CA ALA A 137 -0.29 -7.42 11.03
C ALA A 137 -0.45 -7.61 9.53
N TYR A 138 -1.42 -8.43 9.10
CA TYR A 138 -1.78 -8.63 7.70
C TYR A 138 -2.26 -7.32 7.06
N GLU A 139 -3.18 -6.60 7.71
CA GLU A 139 -3.70 -5.30 7.24
C GLU A 139 -2.61 -4.25 7.09
N MET A 140 -1.66 -4.21 8.00
CA MET A 140 -0.49 -3.33 7.92
C MET A 140 0.31 -3.57 6.65
N ASN A 141 0.40 -4.83 6.19
CA ASN A 141 1.24 -5.30 5.11
C ASN A 141 0.48 -5.85 3.90
N ILE A 142 -0.82 -5.56 3.78
CA ILE A 142 -1.71 -6.14 2.78
C ILE A 142 -1.15 -6.07 1.34
N GLY A 143 -0.49 -4.96 1.00
CA GLY A 143 0.12 -4.78 -0.31
C GLY A 143 1.36 -5.65 -0.52
N PHE A 144 2.21 -5.81 0.51
CA PHE A 144 3.35 -6.71 0.46
C PHE A 144 2.88 -8.15 0.26
N PHE A 145 1.91 -8.60 1.03
CA PHE A 145 1.37 -9.96 0.92
C PHE A 145 0.67 -10.20 -0.41
N SER A 146 -0.10 -9.21 -0.90
CA SER A 146 -0.69 -9.28 -2.23
C SER A 146 0.37 -9.54 -3.30
N ARG A 147 1.49 -8.80 -3.28
CA ARG A 147 2.56 -8.96 -4.25
C ARG A 147 3.26 -10.33 -4.11
N MET A 148 3.48 -10.82 -2.88
CA MET A 148 4.14 -12.12 -2.65
C MET A 148 3.26 -13.29 -3.08
N GLN A 149 1.97 -13.26 -2.77
CA GLN A 149 1.03 -14.36 -3.02
C GLN A 149 0.43 -14.33 -4.43
N ARG A 150 0.14 -13.12 -4.97
CA ARG A 150 -0.59 -12.96 -6.24
C ARG A 150 0.27 -12.43 -7.39
N GLY A 151 1.52 -12.03 -7.12
CA GLY A 151 2.40 -11.39 -8.10
C GLY A 151 1.97 -9.98 -8.54
N LYS A 152 0.97 -9.38 -7.87
CA LYS A 152 0.41 -8.06 -8.19
C LYS A 152 0.18 -7.21 -6.94
N PRO A 153 0.21 -5.86 -7.03
CA PRO A 153 -0.04 -4.99 -5.89
C PRO A 153 -1.47 -5.12 -5.34
N TRP A 154 -1.67 -4.63 -4.13
CA TRP A 154 -3.01 -4.27 -3.64
C TRP A 154 -3.44 -2.95 -4.26
N VAL A 155 -4.58 -2.95 -4.92
CA VAL A 155 -5.10 -1.80 -5.66
C VAL A 155 -6.26 -1.17 -4.90
N ARG A 156 -6.02 0.03 -4.36
CA ARG A 156 -7.02 0.86 -3.68
C ARG A 156 -7.47 1.98 -4.61
N MET A 157 -8.73 1.99 -4.97
CA MET A 157 -9.33 3.04 -5.80
C MET A 157 -9.99 4.08 -4.94
N LYS A 158 -9.51 5.33 -5.03
CA LYS A 158 -10.09 6.46 -4.29
C LYS A 158 -11.08 7.21 -5.16
N THR A 159 -12.25 7.49 -4.61
CA THR A 159 -13.22 8.44 -5.16
C THR A 159 -13.65 9.45 -4.09
N ALA A 160 -14.02 10.65 -4.55
CA ALA A 160 -14.65 11.67 -3.70
C ALA A 160 -15.93 12.10 -4.40
N ALA A 161 -17.05 11.97 -3.74
CA ALA A 161 -18.37 12.16 -4.33
C ALA A 161 -19.32 12.88 -3.38
N SER A 162 -20.38 13.42 -3.93
CA SER A 162 -21.58 13.83 -3.18
C SER A 162 -22.29 12.61 -2.58
N LEU A 163 -23.25 12.83 -1.68
CA LEU A 163 -24.01 11.75 -1.04
C LEU A 163 -24.81 10.91 -2.05
N ASP A 164 -25.24 11.51 -3.15
CA ASP A 164 -25.87 10.84 -4.28
C ASP A 164 -24.88 10.24 -5.30
N GLY A 165 -23.58 10.19 -4.97
CA GLY A 165 -22.55 9.45 -5.70
C GLY A 165 -21.94 10.15 -6.91
N MET A 166 -22.11 11.47 -7.03
CA MET A 166 -21.62 12.26 -8.16
C MET A 166 -20.24 12.86 -7.90
N THR A 167 -19.37 12.84 -8.91
CA THR A 167 -17.95 13.27 -8.82
C THR A 167 -17.65 14.56 -9.58
N ALA A 168 -18.52 14.95 -10.51
CA ALA A 168 -18.40 16.18 -11.28
C ALA A 168 -19.75 16.54 -11.91
N LEU A 169 -19.97 17.79 -12.22
CA LEU A 169 -21.08 18.23 -13.09
C LEU A 169 -20.80 17.87 -14.56
N HIS A 170 -21.82 17.86 -15.41
CA HIS A 170 -21.67 17.60 -16.85
C HIS A 170 -20.78 18.63 -17.56
N ASN A 171 -20.66 19.85 -17.02
CA ASN A 171 -19.75 20.88 -17.54
C ASN A 171 -18.29 20.72 -17.08
N GLY A 172 -17.97 19.65 -16.31
CA GLY A 172 -16.63 19.34 -15.83
C GLY A 172 -16.28 19.97 -14.48
N GLN A 173 -17.13 20.80 -13.88
CA GLN A 173 -16.86 21.33 -12.53
C GLN A 173 -16.90 20.20 -11.50
N SER A 174 -15.82 20.06 -10.71
CA SER A 174 -15.65 18.98 -9.72
C SER A 174 -15.02 19.44 -8.39
N GLN A 175 -14.61 20.71 -8.28
CA GLN A 175 -13.87 21.22 -7.14
C GLN A 175 -14.69 22.26 -6.37
N TRP A 176 -14.85 22.19 -5.03
CA TRP A 176 -14.46 21.04 -4.19
C TRP A 176 -15.74 20.38 -3.66
N ILE A 177 -15.89 19.06 -3.87
CA ILE A 177 -17.04 18.32 -3.36
C ILE A 177 -16.82 17.99 -1.89
N THR A 178 -15.64 17.46 -1.53
CA THR A 178 -15.28 17.08 -0.15
C THR A 178 -14.50 18.16 0.57
N GLY A 179 -14.61 18.15 1.89
CA GLY A 179 -13.99 19.11 2.79
C GLY A 179 -12.45 19.02 2.89
N PRO A 180 -11.81 20.00 3.56
CA PRO A 180 -10.35 20.06 3.64
C PRO A 180 -9.74 18.89 4.43
N LEU A 181 -10.41 18.37 5.46
CA LEU A 181 -9.93 17.24 6.25
C LEU A 181 -9.90 15.94 5.44
N ALA A 182 -10.93 15.67 4.62
CA ALA A 182 -10.93 14.52 3.71
C ALA A 182 -9.83 14.63 2.65
N ARG A 183 -9.55 15.84 2.14
CA ARG A 183 -8.44 16.05 1.20
C ARG A 183 -7.08 15.82 1.87
N ALA A 184 -6.90 16.24 3.12
CA ALA A 184 -5.68 15.98 3.90
C ALA A 184 -5.50 14.48 4.18
N ASP A 185 -6.57 13.78 4.57
CA ASP A 185 -6.57 12.31 4.74
C ASP A 185 -6.20 11.59 3.43
N GLY A 186 -6.71 12.06 2.28
CA GLY A 186 -6.32 11.55 0.97
C GLY A 186 -4.80 11.64 0.71
N HIS A 187 -4.12 12.68 1.21
CA HIS A 187 -2.66 12.76 1.12
C HIS A 187 -1.92 11.73 2.00
N ALA A 188 -2.48 11.33 3.14
CA ALA A 188 -1.94 10.23 3.94
C ALA A 188 -2.03 8.90 3.18
N TRP A 189 -3.13 8.64 2.47
CA TRP A 189 -3.27 7.48 1.60
C TRP A 189 -2.31 7.49 0.41
N ARG A 190 -2.05 8.65 -0.19
CA ARG A 190 -0.99 8.80 -1.20
C ARG A 190 0.40 8.48 -0.63
N ALA A 191 0.73 9.00 0.56
CA ALA A 191 2.02 8.75 1.22
C ALA A 191 2.24 7.26 1.54
N ARG A 192 1.18 6.56 1.92
CA ARG A 192 1.21 5.11 2.17
C ARG A 192 1.49 4.32 0.89
N ALA A 193 0.93 4.71 -0.24
CA ALA A 193 1.04 3.98 -1.49
C ALA A 193 2.46 3.96 -2.07
N CYS A 194 2.79 2.92 -2.83
CA CYS A 194 4.02 2.86 -3.61
C CYS A 194 3.89 3.64 -4.92
N ALA A 195 2.68 3.64 -5.48
CA ALA A 195 2.37 4.34 -6.71
C ALA A 195 0.96 4.96 -6.68
N ILE A 196 0.82 6.11 -7.36
CA ILE A 196 -0.47 6.73 -7.67
C ILE A 196 -0.74 6.53 -9.15
N LEU A 197 -1.88 5.93 -9.48
CA LEU A 197 -2.29 5.66 -10.87
C LEU A 197 -3.45 6.57 -11.26
N THR A 198 -3.32 7.20 -12.43
CA THR A 198 -4.38 8.01 -13.04
C THR A 198 -4.54 7.70 -14.52
N GLY A 199 -5.56 8.26 -15.16
CA GLY A 199 -5.77 8.20 -16.60
C GLY A 199 -5.44 9.51 -17.30
N ILE A 200 -5.14 9.44 -18.58
CA ILE A 200 -4.88 10.63 -19.43
C ILE A 200 -6.04 11.63 -19.41
N GLY A 201 -7.28 11.16 -19.23
CA GLY A 201 -8.44 12.05 -19.11
C GLY A 201 -8.33 13.00 -17.92
N THR A 202 -7.93 12.50 -16.75
CA THR A 202 -7.70 13.32 -15.55
C THR A 202 -6.52 14.27 -15.74
N VAL A 203 -5.44 13.83 -16.41
CA VAL A 203 -4.30 14.70 -16.72
C VAL A 203 -4.71 15.86 -17.61
N LYS A 204 -5.53 15.60 -18.65
CA LYS A 204 -6.01 16.63 -19.56
C LYS A 204 -7.02 17.60 -18.91
N ALA A 205 -7.83 17.12 -17.97
CA ALA A 205 -8.86 17.93 -17.32
C ALA A 205 -8.31 18.81 -16.19
N ASP A 206 -7.45 18.24 -15.33
CA ASP A 206 -7.07 18.86 -14.06
C ASP A 206 -5.58 19.26 -14.00
N ASP A 207 -4.76 18.82 -14.95
CA ASP A 207 -3.30 18.95 -14.97
C ASP A 207 -2.66 18.74 -13.57
N PRO A 208 -2.90 17.57 -12.94
CA PRO A 208 -2.53 17.36 -11.56
C PRO A 208 -1.04 17.02 -11.42
N GLN A 209 -0.44 17.38 -10.27
CA GLN A 209 0.91 16.91 -9.92
C GLN A 209 0.92 15.49 -9.34
N LEU A 210 -0.14 15.05 -8.71
CA LEU A 210 -0.29 13.76 -8.00
C LEU A 210 0.90 13.45 -7.06
N ASN A 211 1.34 14.45 -6.29
CA ASN A 211 2.38 14.33 -5.28
C ASN A 211 1.77 14.37 -3.86
N VAL A 212 2.56 13.96 -2.89
CA VAL A 212 2.27 14.14 -1.46
C VAL A 212 2.82 15.49 -1.03
N ARG A 213 1.97 16.36 -0.44
CA ARG A 213 2.36 17.71 0.04
C ARG A 213 1.74 18.12 1.38
N ALA A 214 0.70 17.41 1.81
CA ALA A 214 0.00 17.72 3.07
C ALA A 214 0.39 16.76 4.22
N VAL A 215 1.32 15.85 3.97
CA VAL A 215 1.85 14.89 4.95
C VAL A 215 3.36 14.86 4.80
N GLU A 216 4.07 14.91 5.91
CA GLU A 216 5.52 14.72 5.92
C GLU A 216 5.87 13.29 5.52
N THR A 217 6.71 13.14 4.50
CA THR A 217 7.15 11.85 4.00
C THR A 217 8.53 11.96 3.36
N PRO A 218 9.46 11.02 3.64
CA PRO A 218 10.79 11.03 3.05
C PRO A 218 10.81 10.60 1.58
N ARG A 219 9.69 10.09 1.04
CA ARG A 219 9.59 9.65 -0.35
C ARG A 219 8.30 10.12 -1.02
N GLN A 220 8.33 10.22 -2.33
CA GLN A 220 7.14 10.40 -3.15
C GLN A 220 6.73 9.06 -3.79
N PRO A 221 5.43 8.76 -3.90
CA PRO A 221 4.95 7.61 -4.66
C PRO A 221 5.29 7.77 -6.14
N ARG A 222 5.50 6.65 -6.85
CA ARG A 222 5.62 6.63 -8.31
C ARG A 222 4.33 7.12 -8.94
N ARG A 223 4.39 8.02 -9.91
CA ARG A 223 3.22 8.47 -10.68
C ARG A 223 3.07 7.62 -11.92
N ILE A 224 1.85 7.12 -12.18
CA ILE A 224 1.54 6.24 -13.31
C ILE A 224 0.36 6.85 -14.08
N VAL A 225 0.54 7.03 -15.38
CA VAL A 225 -0.51 7.53 -16.28
C VAL A 225 -0.89 6.44 -17.28
N VAL A 226 -2.14 6.01 -17.28
CA VAL A 226 -2.70 5.15 -18.32
C VAL A 226 -3.10 6.03 -19.50
N ASP A 227 -2.36 5.91 -20.60
CA ASP A 227 -2.49 6.75 -21.79
C ASP A 227 -2.29 5.90 -23.06
N SER A 228 -3.33 5.20 -23.48
CA SER A 228 -3.25 4.20 -24.55
C SER A 228 -2.64 4.75 -25.86
N ARG A 229 -2.73 6.05 -26.14
CA ARG A 229 -2.29 6.66 -27.40
C ARG A 229 -1.07 7.58 -27.29
N LEU A 230 -0.49 7.70 -26.08
CA LEU A 230 0.57 8.67 -25.77
C LEU A 230 0.16 10.12 -26.05
N ASP A 231 -1.09 10.46 -25.69
CA ASP A 231 -1.67 11.78 -25.87
C ASP A 231 -1.19 12.83 -24.85
N ILE A 232 -0.39 12.44 -23.86
CA ILE A 232 0.09 13.33 -22.78
C ILE A 232 0.88 14.51 -23.36
N SER A 233 0.59 15.73 -22.91
CA SER A 233 1.43 16.90 -23.20
C SER A 233 2.78 16.79 -22.52
N LEU A 234 3.85 17.24 -23.19
CA LEU A 234 5.18 17.32 -22.59
C LEU A 234 5.27 18.36 -21.46
N ASP A 235 4.33 19.32 -21.43
CA ASP A 235 4.22 20.37 -20.41
C ASP A 235 3.38 19.92 -19.20
N ALA A 236 2.81 18.72 -19.21
CA ALA A 236 1.93 18.24 -18.14
C ALA A 236 2.65 18.25 -16.79
N ARG A 237 2.03 18.86 -15.77
CA ARG A 237 2.63 19.01 -14.42
C ARG A 237 2.99 17.68 -13.75
N ILE A 238 2.31 16.59 -14.11
CA ILE A 238 2.62 15.25 -13.61
C ILE A 238 4.01 14.76 -14.02
N LEU A 239 4.62 15.32 -15.07
CA LEU A 239 5.98 14.99 -15.53
C LEU A 239 7.07 15.72 -14.75
N GLN A 240 6.72 16.79 -14.03
CA GLN A 240 7.69 17.61 -13.30
C GLN A 240 8.39 16.81 -12.20
N GLY A 241 9.72 16.96 -12.12
CA GLY A 241 10.57 16.24 -11.16
C GLY A 241 10.86 14.78 -11.56
N GLY A 242 10.48 14.35 -12.76
CA GLY A 242 10.77 13.04 -13.32
C GLY A 242 10.07 11.87 -12.60
N GLY A 243 10.46 10.65 -12.95
CA GLY A 243 10.00 9.44 -12.27
C GLY A 243 8.55 9.03 -12.57
N THR A 244 7.92 9.58 -13.61
CA THR A 244 6.58 9.20 -14.05
C THR A 244 6.66 8.02 -15.02
N TRP A 245 5.77 7.03 -14.85
CA TRP A 245 5.56 5.96 -15.82
C TRP A 245 4.33 6.24 -16.65
N ILE A 246 4.45 6.14 -17.97
CA ILE A 246 3.33 6.29 -18.89
C ILE A 246 3.07 4.94 -19.51
N VAL A 247 1.88 4.42 -19.36
CA VAL A 247 1.50 3.10 -19.85
C VAL A 247 0.66 3.28 -21.09
N ALA A 248 1.17 2.79 -22.22
CA ALA A 248 0.58 2.97 -23.53
C ALA A 248 0.19 1.64 -24.19
N ALA A 249 -0.70 1.70 -25.19
CA ALA A 249 -1.03 0.59 -26.05
C ALA A 249 -0.31 0.69 -27.41
N VAL A 250 0.39 1.79 -27.66
CA VAL A 250 1.12 2.05 -28.90
C VAL A 250 2.56 2.43 -28.61
N ALA A 251 3.46 2.05 -29.47
CA ALA A 251 4.84 2.53 -29.47
C ALA A 251 4.95 3.80 -30.32
N ASN A 252 5.67 4.80 -29.80
CA ASN A 252 6.03 6.00 -30.55
C ASN A 252 7.44 6.44 -30.15
N PRO A 253 8.48 5.98 -30.87
CA PRO A 253 9.87 6.19 -30.48
C PRO A 253 10.25 7.68 -30.31
N GLU A 254 9.70 8.56 -31.12
CA GLU A 254 9.96 10.02 -31.01
C GLU A 254 9.38 10.57 -29.70
N LYS A 255 8.10 10.31 -29.43
CA LYS A 255 7.43 10.73 -28.20
C LYS A 255 8.06 10.10 -26.96
N GLU A 256 8.46 8.83 -27.05
CA GLU A 256 9.15 8.13 -25.96
C GLU A 256 10.51 8.77 -25.64
N ALA A 257 11.28 9.18 -26.67
CA ALA A 257 12.54 9.89 -26.48
C ALA A 257 12.32 11.25 -25.79
N GLN A 258 11.30 12.00 -26.21
CA GLN A 258 10.95 13.27 -25.57
C GLN A 258 10.53 13.08 -24.10
N LEU A 259 9.71 12.10 -23.81
CA LEU A 259 9.26 11.78 -22.44
C LEU A 259 10.42 11.31 -21.57
N ARG A 260 11.33 10.51 -22.13
CA ARG A 260 12.54 10.05 -21.43
C ARG A 260 13.47 11.22 -21.07
N ALA A 261 13.59 12.22 -21.96
CA ALA A 261 14.36 13.43 -21.67
C ALA A 261 13.79 14.23 -20.46
N LEU A 262 12.49 14.10 -20.17
CA LEU A 262 11.81 14.63 -18.99
C LEU A 262 11.89 13.70 -17.76
N GLY A 263 12.63 12.60 -17.85
CA GLY A 263 12.74 11.60 -16.77
C GLY A 263 11.52 10.70 -16.61
N ALA A 264 10.67 10.62 -17.62
CA ALA A 264 9.57 9.65 -17.67
C ALA A 264 9.97 8.37 -18.40
N GLU A 265 9.29 7.27 -18.08
CA GLU A 265 9.46 5.96 -18.75
C GLU A 265 8.13 5.56 -19.40
N VAL A 266 8.19 5.10 -20.64
CA VAL A 266 7.02 4.56 -21.36
C VAL A 266 7.05 3.03 -21.30
N ILE A 267 5.93 2.44 -20.90
CA ILE A 267 5.69 1.00 -20.81
C ILE A 267 4.59 0.66 -21.79
N VAL A 268 4.88 -0.15 -22.80
CA VAL A 268 3.91 -0.51 -23.85
C VAL A 268 3.28 -1.85 -23.51
N LEU A 269 1.97 -1.84 -23.24
CA LEU A 269 1.17 -3.01 -22.85
C LEU A 269 -0.19 -2.97 -23.56
N PRO A 270 -0.28 -3.33 -24.87
CA PRO A 270 -1.54 -3.32 -25.61
C PRO A 270 -2.41 -4.53 -25.26
N ASN A 271 -3.72 -4.32 -25.18
CA ASN A 271 -4.72 -5.38 -25.27
C ASN A 271 -5.22 -5.56 -26.72
N GLY A 272 -6.16 -6.50 -26.94
CA GLY A 272 -6.74 -6.78 -28.26
C GLY A 272 -7.56 -5.63 -28.88
N ASP A 273 -7.99 -4.65 -28.05
CA ASP A 273 -8.84 -3.52 -28.47
C ASP A 273 -8.04 -2.21 -28.66
N GLY A 274 -6.72 -2.27 -28.70
CA GLY A 274 -5.85 -1.09 -28.83
C GLY A 274 -5.89 -0.18 -27.59
N LYS A 275 -6.20 -0.74 -26.42
CA LYS A 275 -6.13 -0.10 -25.10
C LYS A 275 -5.00 -0.71 -24.29
N VAL A 276 -4.67 -0.07 -23.17
CA VAL A 276 -3.75 -0.68 -22.21
C VAL A 276 -4.40 -1.92 -21.60
N ASP A 277 -3.65 -3.03 -21.55
CA ASP A 277 -4.00 -4.24 -20.81
C ASP A 277 -3.79 -3.99 -19.32
N LEU A 278 -4.90 -3.73 -18.59
CA LEU A 278 -4.85 -3.38 -17.18
C LEU A 278 -4.44 -4.57 -16.29
N PRO A 279 -4.91 -5.81 -16.51
CA PRO A 279 -4.39 -6.98 -15.82
C PRO A 279 -2.87 -7.18 -15.99
N ALA A 280 -2.36 -7.07 -17.23
CA ALA A 280 -0.92 -7.15 -17.50
C ALA A 280 -0.15 -6.02 -16.81
N LEU A 281 -0.72 -4.81 -16.75
CA LEU A 281 -0.14 -3.70 -16.00
C LEU A 281 -0.01 -4.06 -14.51
N MET A 282 -1.03 -4.64 -13.86
CA MET A 282 -0.93 -5.02 -12.45
C MET A 282 0.19 -6.04 -12.20
N LEU A 283 0.38 -7.01 -13.10
CA LEU A 283 1.50 -7.97 -13.01
C LEU A 283 2.85 -7.27 -13.20
N GLU A 284 2.96 -6.36 -14.16
CA GLU A 284 4.19 -5.59 -14.39
C GLU A 284 4.55 -4.71 -13.18
N LEU A 285 3.55 -4.08 -12.53
CA LEU A 285 3.76 -3.33 -11.31
C LEU A 285 4.26 -4.23 -10.16
N GLY A 286 3.74 -5.44 -10.05
CA GLY A 286 4.24 -6.44 -9.09
C GLY A 286 5.71 -6.79 -9.33
N ARG A 287 6.13 -7.04 -10.59
CA ARG A 287 7.54 -7.28 -10.96
C ARG A 287 8.44 -6.08 -10.64
N ARG A 288 7.92 -4.86 -10.75
CA ARG A 288 8.60 -3.61 -10.40
C ARG A 288 8.55 -3.29 -8.90
N GLN A 289 8.17 -4.27 -8.07
CA GLN A 289 8.15 -4.19 -6.62
C GLN A 289 7.17 -3.14 -6.05
N ILE A 290 6.09 -2.84 -6.76
CA ILE A 290 4.99 -2.02 -6.24
C ILE A 290 4.10 -2.90 -5.36
N ASN A 291 3.98 -2.54 -4.08
CA ASN A 291 3.13 -3.25 -3.12
C ASN A 291 1.69 -2.70 -3.12
N GLU A 292 1.53 -1.38 -3.10
CA GLU A 292 0.23 -0.72 -3.04
C GLU A 292 0.11 0.32 -4.16
N VAL A 293 -1.00 0.26 -4.90
CA VAL A 293 -1.39 1.27 -5.89
C VAL A 293 -2.58 2.05 -5.36
N HIS A 294 -2.48 3.37 -5.36
CA HIS A 294 -3.56 4.30 -5.08
C HIS A 294 -4.08 4.87 -6.40
N VAL A 295 -5.31 4.51 -6.78
CA VAL A 295 -5.92 4.98 -8.03
C VAL A 295 -6.69 6.27 -7.76
N GLU A 296 -6.34 7.33 -8.48
CA GLU A 296 -7.07 8.60 -8.55
C GLU A 296 -7.38 8.92 -10.00
N ALA A 297 -8.47 8.42 -10.52
CA ALA A 297 -8.83 8.54 -11.93
C ALA A 297 -10.29 8.94 -12.13
N GLY A 298 -10.64 9.32 -13.34
CA GLY A 298 -12.03 9.60 -13.72
C GLY A 298 -12.85 8.33 -13.93
N ALA A 299 -14.17 8.48 -14.01
CA ALA A 299 -15.15 7.40 -14.07
C ALA A 299 -14.83 6.33 -15.12
N LYS A 300 -14.33 6.71 -16.31
CA LYS A 300 -14.02 5.78 -17.41
C LYS A 300 -12.92 4.77 -17.03
N LEU A 301 -11.79 5.25 -16.51
CA LEU A 301 -10.70 4.35 -16.11
C LEU A 301 -11.07 3.56 -14.85
N ASN A 302 -11.76 4.19 -13.90
CA ASN A 302 -12.31 3.51 -12.73
C ASN A 302 -13.21 2.34 -13.14
N GLY A 303 -14.15 2.57 -14.07
CA GLY A 303 -15.02 1.55 -14.61
C GLY A 303 -14.27 0.42 -15.30
N SER A 304 -13.22 0.73 -16.10
CA SER A 304 -12.38 -0.30 -16.75
C SER A 304 -11.64 -1.15 -15.73
N LEU A 305 -10.98 -0.54 -14.74
CA LEU A 305 -10.27 -1.26 -13.68
C LEU A 305 -11.19 -2.20 -12.89
N ILE A 306 -12.42 -1.76 -12.61
CA ILE A 306 -13.44 -2.60 -11.93
C ILE A 306 -13.90 -3.73 -12.82
N ARG A 307 -14.20 -3.48 -14.12
CA ARG A 307 -14.65 -4.51 -15.07
C ARG A 307 -13.60 -5.61 -15.24
N GLU A 308 -12.32 -5.23 -15.28
CA GLU A 308 -11.20 -6.14 -15.50
C GLU A 308 -10.66 -6.79 -14.20
N GLY A 309 -11.36 -6.57 -13.06
CA GLY A 309 -10.99 -7.19 -11.77
C GLY A 309 -9.63 -6.73 -11.22
N CYS A 310 -9.25 -5.50 -11.53
CA CYS A 310 -7.98 -4.90 -11.11
C CYS A 310 -8.07 -4.08 -9.81
N VAL A 311 -9.22 -4.06 -9.15
CA VAL A 311 -9.44 -3.28 -7.91
C VAL A 311 -9.71 -4.23 -6.75
N ASP A 312 -8.99 -4.07 -5.66
CA ASP A 312 -9.17 -4.84 -4.44
C ASP A 312 -10.06 -4.10 -3.43
N GLU A 313 -9.92 -2.77 -3.34
CA GLU A 313 -10.55 -1.96 -2.31
C GLU A 313 -10.97 -0.58 -2.85
N LEU A 314 -12.15 -0.14 -2.47
CA LEU A 314 -12.63 1.22 -2.67
C LEU A 314 -12.36 2.06 -1.42
N LEU A 315 -11.78 3.24 -1.61
CA LEU A 315 -11.66 4.31 -0.63
C LEU A 315 -12.59 5.45 -1.08
N VAL A 316 -13.75 5.53 -0.50
CA VAL A 316 -14.79 6.49 -0.90
C VAL A 316 -14.93 7.57 0.17
N TYR A 317 -14.88 8.82 -0.24
CA TYR A 317 -15.28 9.97 0.58
C TYR A 317 -16.62 10.47 0.06
N LEU A 318 -17.62 10.52 0.93
CA LEU A 318 -18.95 11.06 0.63
C LEU A 318 -19.14 12.37 1.38
N ALA A 319 -19.36 13.43 0.63
CA ALA A 319 -19.73 14.75 1.16
C ALA A 319 -21.25 14.81 1.45
N PRO A 320 -21.69 15.55 2.46
CA PRO A 320 -23.11 15.74 2.78
C PRO A 320 -23.78 16.73 1.84
N THR A 321 -23.64 16.50 0.53
CA THR A 321 -24.19 17.33 -0.56
C THR A 321 -24.86 16.48 -1.61
N LEU A 322 -25.75 17.07 -2.41
CA LEU A 322 -26.39 16.44 -3.56
C LEU A 322 -26.07 17.24 -4.82
N LEU A 323 -25.73 16.57 -5.90
CA LEU A 323 -25.43 17.17 -7.21
C LEU A 323 -26.49 16.85 -8.26
N GLY A 324 -27.36 15.88 -8.03
CA GLY A 324 -28.42 15.48 -8.95
C GLY A 324 -27.89 14.76 -10.19
N ASP A 325 -28.45 15.05 -11.37
CA ASP A 325 -28.00 14.44 -12.64
C ASP A 325 -26.63 14.99 -13.04
N ALA A 326 -25.60 14.16 -12.81
CA ALA A 326 -24.20 14.52 -12.94
C ALA A 326 -23.33 13.29 -13.23
N GLN A 327 -22.00 13.43 -13.27
CA GLN A 327 -21.08 12.33 -13.54
C GLN A 327 -20.87 11.47 -12.29
N GLY A 328 -21.21 10.18 -12.38
CA GLY A 328 -20.98 9.20 -11.30
C GLY A 328 -19.52 8.78 -11.12
N MET A 329 -19.27 8.02 -10.06
CA MET A 329 -17.93 7.54 -9.69
C MET A 329 -17.34 6.53 -10.69
N PHE A 330 -18.19 5.73 -11.36
CA PHE A 330 -17.77 4.59 -12.16
C PHE A 330 -18.58 4.50 -13.46
N ASP A 331 -17.89 4.43 -14.60
CA ASP A 331 -18.51 4.14 -15.90
C ASP A 331 -18.65 2.61 -16.05
N LEU A 332 -19.76 2.08 -15.53
CA LEU A 332 -20.09 0.66 -15.57
C LEU A 332 -21.32 0.45 -16.49
N PRO A 333 -21.41 -0.70 -17.18
CA PRO A 333 -22.58 -1.01 -17.98
C PRO A 333 -23.84 -1.12 -17.11
N ALA A 334 -24.97 -0.71 -17.67
CA ALA A 334 -26.26 -0.87 -17.01
C ALA A 334 -26.54 -2.36 -16.75
N LEU A 335 -27.02 -2.66 -15.55
CA LEU A 335 -27.43 -4.01 -15.18
C LEU A 335 -28.90 -4.20 -15.57
N THR A 336 -29.21 -5.34 -16.16
CA THR A 336 -30.58 -5.77 -16.49
C THR A 336 -31.17 -6.75 -15.47
N ASP A 337 -30.32 -7.31 -14.60
CA ASP A 337 -30.70 -8.18 -13.50
C ASP A 337 -29.91 -7.78 -12.25
N ILE A 338 -30.61 -7.57 -11.13
CA ILE A 338 -30.01 -7.22 -9.84
C ILE A 338 -29.01 -8.28 -9.35
N LYS A 339 -29.16 -9.54 -9.75
CA LYS A 339 -28.23 -10.62 -9.42
C LYS A 339 -26.83 -10.43 -10.01
N GLN A 340 -26.69 -9.56 -11.03
CA GLN A 340 -25.41 -9.20 -11.64
C GLN A 340 -24.66 -8.10 -10.85
N GLN A 341 -25.23 -7.64 -9.74
CA GLN A 341 -24.58 -6.63 -8.89
C GLN A 341 -23.19 -7.10 -8.40
N ARG A 342 -22.28 -6.14 -8.24
CA ARG A 342 -20.99 -6.39 -7.60
C ARG A 342 -21.12 -6.16 -6.11
N THR A 343 -20.90 -7.20 -5.33
CA THR A 343 -21.00 -7.13 -3.86
C THR A 343 -19.67 -6.67 -3.27
N LEU A 344 -19.74 -5.72 -2.33
CA LEU A 344 -18.63 -5.29 -1.50
C LEU A 344 -18.98 -5.54 -0.03
N GLN A 345 -17.92 -5.64 0.79
CA GLN A 345 -18.02 -5.68 2.25
C GLN A 345 -17.40 -4.41 2.81
N PHE A 346 -18.09 -3.74 3.70
CA PHE A 346 -17.51 -2.61 4.43
C PHE A 346 -16.44 -3.12 5.39
N HIS A 347 -15.22 -2.64 5.19
CA HIS A 347 -14.10 -2.89 6.09
C HIS A 347 -14.00 -1.81 7.17
N GLN A 348 -14.25 -0.54 6.80
CA GLN A 348 -14.27 0.57 7.73
C GLN A 348 -15.21 1.67 7.25
N VAL A 349 -15.94 2.28 8.18
CA VAL A 349 -16.73 3.49 7.96
C VAL A 349 -16.36 4.48 9.06
N GLN A 350 -15.92 5.69 8.67
CA GLN A 350 -15.45 6.69 9.61
C GLN A 350 -15.80 8.10 9.14
N GLN A 351 -16.20 8.97 10.06
CA GLN A 351 -16.35 10.39 9.78
C GLN A 351 -14.97 11.08 9.74
N VAL A 352 -14.74 11.90 8.71
CA VAL A 352 -13.52 12.68 8.49
C VAL A 352 -13.91 14.13 8.23
N GLY A 353 -13.92 14.94 9.26
CA GLY A 353 -14.53 16.28 9.21
C GLY A 353 -16.05 16.18 9.00
N GLU A 354 -16.56 16.83 7.97
CA GLU A 354 -17.98 16.76 7.58
C GLU A 354 -18.29 15.56 6.67
N ASP A 355 -17.25 14.94 6.08
CA ASP A 355 -17.39 13.85 5.12
C ASP A 355 -17.37 12.48 5.82
N VAL A 356 -17.89 11.47 5.12
CA VAL A 356 -17.79 10.06 5.53
C VAL A 356 -16.76 9.36 4.64
N ARG A 357 -15.75 8.74 5.25
CA ARG A 357 -14.81 7.84 4.57
C ARG A 357 -15.27 6.40 4.71
N ILE A 358 -15.34 5.69 3.60
CA ILE A 358 -15.69 4.28 3.52
C ILE A 358 -14.54 3.51 2.87
N LEU A 359 -14.04 2.48 3.54
CA LEU A 359 -13.24 1.41 2.94
C LEU A 359 -14.14 0.23 2.67
N ALA A 360 -14.25 -0.18 1.41
CA ALA A 360 -15.06 -1.32 1.02
C ALA A 360 -14.26 -2.23 0.08
N ARG A 361 -14.29 -3.54 0.34
CA ARG A 361 -13.57 -4.56 -0.43
C ARG A 361 -14.51 -5.37 -1.29
N PHE A 362 -14.06 -5.68 -2.50
CA PHE A 362 -14.80 -6.64 -3.33
C PHE A 362 -14.79 -8.00 -2.66
N ALA A 363 -15.98 -8.61 -2.52
CA ALA A 363 -16.09 -9.98 -2.05
C ALA A 363 -15.28 -10.88 -3.00
N GLN A 364 -14.42 -11.72 -2.45
CA GLN A 364 -13.70 -12.70 -3.27
C GLN A 364 -14.76 -13.56 -3.99
N ARG A 365 -14.67 -13.65 -5.30
CA ARG A 365 -15.46 -14.62 -6.06
C ARG A 365 -14.85 -16.00 -5.76
N ASN A 366 -15.61 -16.81 -5.01
CA ASN A 366 -15.32 -18.24 -4.84
C ASN A 366 -15.33 -18.93 -6.20
#